data_761e412b83c9aa864110ea9a72eec929
#
_entry.id   761e412b83c9aa864110ea9a72eec929
#
_cell.length_a   1.000
_cell.length_b   1.000
_cell.length_c   1.000
_cell.angle_alpha   90.00
_cell.angle_beta   90.00
_cell.angle_gamma   90.00
#
_symmetry.space_group_name_H-M   'P 1'
#
loop_
_entity.id
_entity.type
_entity.pdbx_description
1 polymer ?
#
loop_
_entity_poly.entity_id
_entity_poly.type
_entity_poly.pdbx_seq_one_letter_code
_entity_poly.pdbx_strand_id
1 'polypeptide(L)'
;MKKLLAIGITLALTSWQLSAQTFVLTDAEGSVEKGNWQIGSDALKIQNQHFSIEQKVLHGGRQEGSKVITITSQDGLKIALSPTRGMNLLHVTGKNIRLGWDSPVDEVVNPNTINLESRNGLGWLEGFNEMMVRCGFEWTGHPVVSEGMIYTLHGRAGNTPASKVVVEVSDTAPHTITVRGLLKENSFKKSNLETWTELRYVPGSESFTVHDVLTNKADYPRDYQIIYHSNFGTPILEEGARFIAPVKDISPFNDHAKAGLATWQTYKGPTKDFDEMVFNITPYTDAQGKTLAALVNKAGDKGVSIAFDTHQLPLLTLWKNTDTEKQGYVTGIEPGTNYAYPVTIEREQGRVKKLQPGQSTTFELTYSLLSSADAVQKTEQKVKTIQGDNKTTLTEKPIAIE
;
A
#
# COMPACT_ATOMS: atom_id res chain seq x y z
N MET A 1 -38.07 -53.89 26.67
CA MET A 1 -37.41 -53.40 25.42
C MET A 1 -37.97 -52.01 25.11
N LYS A 2 -37.24 -50.95 25.51
CA LYS A 2 -37.63 -49.57 25.21
C LYS A 2 -36.77 -49.09 24.02
N LYS A 3 -37.38 -48.77 22.88
CA LYS A 3 -36.74 -48.18 21.71
C LYS A 3 -36.58 -46.67 21.97
N LEU A 4 -35.33 -46.20 22.04
CA LEU A 4 -35.02 -44.76 21.97
C LEU A 4 -35.06 -44.36 20.49
N LEU A 5 -35.89 -43.37 20.17
CA LEU A 5 -35.89 -42.64 18.91
C LEU A 5 -34.87 -41.50 19.03
N ALA A 6 -33.79 -41.53 18.25
CA ALA A 6 -32.87 -40.40 18.12
C ALA A 6 -33.39 -39.50 17.02
N ILE A 7 -33.81 -38.27 17.40
CA ILE A 7 -34.15 -37.20 16.44
C ILE A 7 -32.87 -36.46 16.09
N GLY A 8 -32.37 -36.69 14.88
CA GLY A 8 -31.25 -35.94 14.32
C GLY A 8 -31.74 -34.53 13.89
N ILE A 9 -31.28 -33.50 14.55
CA ILE A 9 -31.48 -32.11 14.10
C ILE A 9 -30.37 -31.81 13.11
N THR A 10 -30.70 -31.76 11.81
CA THR A 10 -29.82 -31.30 10.76
C THR A 10 -29.84 -29.75 10.76
N LEU A 11 -28.80 -29.15 11.31
CA LEU A 11 -28.58 -27.72 11.14
C LEU A 11 -28.17 -27.47 9.68
N ALA A 12 -29.08 -26.94 8.89
CA ALA A 12 -28.75 -26.34 7.58
C ALA A 12 -27.98 -25.06 7.80
N LEU A 13 -26.66 -25.09 7.63
CA LEU A 13 -25.82 -23.91 7.49
C LEU A 13 -26.16 -23.29 6.13
N THR A 14 -27.08 -22.33 6.09
CA THR A 14 -27.26 -21.46 4.94
C THR A 14 -26.04 -20.52 4.87
N SER A 15 -25.11 -20.86 4.00
CA SER A 15 -24.08 -19.91 3.57
C SER A 15 -24.79 -18.77 2.83
N TRP A 16 -24.89 -17.62 3.49
CA TRP A 16 -25.29 -16.39 2.82
C TRP A 16 -24.19 -16.02 1.83
N GLN A 17 -24.33 -16.40 0.57
CA GLN A 17 -23.54 -15.79 -0.49
C GLN A 17 -23.97 -14.35 -0.55
N LEU A 18 -23.06 -13.44 -0.16
CA LEU A 18 -23.20 -12.00 -0.39
C LEU A 18 -23.32 -11.83 -1.90
N SER A 19 -24.52 -11.52 -2.37
CA SER A 19 -24.74 -11.16 -3.78
C SER A 19 -24.08 -9.82 -4.04
N ALA A 20 -23.41 -9.69 -5.18
CA ALA A 20 -22.74 -8.47 -5.62
C ALA A 20 -22.88 -8.31 -7.13
N GLN A 21 -23.10 -7.08 -7.56
CA GLN A 21 -23.01 -6.76 -8.99
C GLN A 21 -21.54 -6.68 -9.42
N THR A 22 -21.20 -7.44 -10.45
CA THR A 22 -19.81 -7.65 -10.87
C THR A 22 -19.59 -7.12 -12.29
N PHE A 23 -18.54 -6.34 -12.47
CA PHE A 23 -18.14 -5.72 -13.73
C PHE A 23 -16.69 -6.08 -14.04
N VAL A 24 -16.48 -6.87 -15.11
CA VAL A 24 -15.14 -7.19 -15.62
C VAL A 24 -14.70 -6.06 -16.54
N LEU A 25 -13.63 -5.35 -16.18
CA LEU A 25 -13.07 -4.24 -16.98
C LEU A 25 -11.92 -4.71 -17.87
N THR A 26 -11.10 -5.63 -17.38
CA THR A 26 -9.99 -6.26 -18.10
C THR A 26 -9.97 -7.75 -17.77
N ASP A 27 -9.77 -8.60 -18.77
CA ASP A 27 -9.50 -10.02 -18.61
C ASP A 27 -8.65 -10.50 -19.80
N ALA A 28 -7.36 -10.67 -19.58
CA ALA A 28 -6.42 -11.09 -20.62
C ALA A 28 -6.73 -12.49 -21.17
N GLU A 29 -7.23 -13.42 -20.34
CA GLU A 29 -7.60 -14.77 -20.78
C GLU A 29 -8.91 -14.78 -21.59
N GLY A 30 -9.88 -13.97 -21.16
CA GLY A 30 -11.16 -13.80 -21.86
C GLY A 30 -11.14 -12.79 -23.00
N SER A 31 -9.99 -12.15 -23.26
CA SER A 31 -9.86 -11.07 -24.26
C SER A 31 -10.85 -9.92 -24.03
N VAL A 32 -11.14 -9.63 -22.75
CA VAL A 32 -11.98 -8.50 -22.35
C VAL A 32 -11.11 -7.28 -22.10
N GLU A 33 -11.44 -6.18 -22.76
CA GLU A 33 -10.80 -4.91 -22.54
C GLU A 33 -11.83 -3.79 -22.70
N LYS A 34 -12.21 -3.18 -21.57
CA LYS A 34 -13.04 -1.98 -21.57
C LYS A 34 -12.16 -0.74 -21.53
N GLY A 35 -12.41 0.16 -22.46
CA GLY A 35 -11.82 1.49 -22.46
C GLY A 35 -12.40 2.36 -21.34
N ASN A 36 -12.99 3.50 -21.69
CA ASN A 36 -13.73 4.32 -20.72
C ASN A 36 -15.00 3.59 -20.28
N TRP A 37 -15.24 3.58 -18.97
CA TRP A 37 -16.38 2.91 -18.37
C TRP A 37 -16.80 3.64 -17.09
N GLN A 38 -18.10 3.62 -16.79
CA GLN A 38 -18.60 4.16 -15.54
C GLN A 38 -19.87 3.46 -15.07
N ILE A 39 -20.09 3.49 -13.75
CA ILE A 39 -21.32 3.08 -13.08
C ILE A 39 -21.53 3.96 -11.84
N GLY A 40 -22.78 4.17 -11.44
CA GLY A 40 -23.11 4.93 -10.24
C GLY A 40 -24.23 4.27 -9.44
N SER A 41 -24.41 4.75 -8.20
CA SER A 41 -25.43 4.27 -7.28
C SER A 41 -26.85 4.30 -7.89
N ASP A 42 -27.18 5.31 -8.70
CA ASP A 42 -28.50 5.42 -9.34
C ASP A 42 -28.77 4.28 -10.33
N ALA A 43 -27.76 3.94 -11.17
CA ALA A 43 -27.88 2.82 -12.11
C ALA A 43 -27.99 1.47 -11.39
N LEU A 44 -27.40 1.37 -10.20
CA LEU A 44 -27.45 0.20 -9.31
C LEU A 44 -28.71 0.20 -8.42
N LYS A 45 -29.56 1.23 -8.50
CA LYS A 45 -30.76 1.42 -7.69
C LYS A 45 -30.50 1.50 -6.17
N ILE A 46 -29.33 2.00 -5.79
CA ILE A 46 -28.92 2.23 -4.40
C ILE A 46 -29.32 3.66 -4.02
N GLN A 47 -30.27 3.80 -3.07
CA GLN A 47 -30.88 5.09 -2.75
C GLN A 47 -30.21 5.83 -1.59
N ASN A 48 -29.57 5.10 -0.67
CA ASN A 48 -29.07 5.66 0.59
C ASN A 48 -27.59 6.02 0.59
N GLN A 49 -26.91 5.83 -0.55
CA GLN A 49 -25.50 6.14 -0.74
C GLN A 49 -25.30 6.68 -2.16
N HIS A 50 -24.61 7.81 -2.28
CA HIS A 50 -24.33 8.43 -3.58
C HIS A 50 -22.86 8.27 -3.93
N PHE A 51 -22.57 7.46 -4.95
CA PHE A 51 -21.24 7.23 -5.45
C PHE A 51 -21.21 6.98 -6.95
N SER A 52 -20.04 7.16 -7.53
CA SER A 52 -19.73 6.74 -8.90
C SER A 52 -18.38 6.03 -8.94
N ILE A 53 -18.25 5.13 -9.90
CA ILE A 53 -17.00 4.43 -10.21
C ILE A 53 -16.75 4.64 -11.71
N GLU A 54 -15.60 5.20 -12.04
CA GLU A 54 -15.24 5.53 -13.41
C GLU A 54 -13.88 4.95 -13.78
N GLN A 55 -13.73 4.35 -14.95
CA GLN A 55 -12.43 4.06 -15.56
C GLN A 55 -12.21 5.00 -16.75
N LYS A 56 -11.04 5.62 -16.80
CA LYS A 56 -10.57 6.42 -17.94
C LYS A 56 -9.28 5.83 -18.50
N VAL A 57 -9.18 5.84 -19.82
CA VAL A 57 -7.91 5.65 -20.53
C VAL A 57 -7.29 7.03 -20.74
N LEU A 58 -6.05 7.17 -20.35
CA LEU A 58 -5.28 8.41 -20.50
C LEU A 58 -4.57 8.43 -21.84
N HIS A 59 -4.44 9.63 -22.40
CA HIS A 59 -3.83 9.85 -23.71
C HIS A 59 -2.76 10.92 -23.65
N GLY A 60 -1.81 10.85 -24.56
CA GLY A 60 -0.71 11.78 -24.73
C GLY A 60 0.45 11.56 -23.75
N GLY A 61 1.65 11.95 -24.16
CA GLY A 61 2.85 11.82 -23.34
C GLY A 61 3.18 10.38 -22.94
N ARG A 62 3.85 10.23 -21.83
CA ARG A 62 4.24 8.92 -21.27
C ARG A 62 3.06 8.17 -20.62
N GLN A 63 1.93 8.83 -20.42
CA GLN A 63 0.70 8.21 -19.90
C GLN A 63 -0.16 7.53 -20.96
N GLU A 64 0.20 7.60 -22.26
CA GLU A 64 -0.58 7.00 -23.35
C GLU A 64 -0.94 5.56 -23.05
N GLY A 65 -2.27 5.26 -23.02
CA GLY A 65 -2.82 3.95 -22.73
C GLY A 65 -2.87 3.57 -21.25
N SER A 66 -2.36 4.39 -20.35
CA SER A 66 -2.55 4.19 -18.90
C SER A 66 -4.01 4.32 -18.53
N LYS A 67 -4.44 3.55 -17.51
CA LYS A 67 -5.82 3.59 -17.02
C LYS A 67 -5.86 4.08 -15.58
N VAL A 68 -6.91 4.81 -15.26
CA VAL A 68 -7.22 5.23 -13.90
C VAL A 68 -8.65 4.83 -13.58
N ILE A 69 -8.83 4.15 -12.45
CA ILE A 69 -10.15 3.91 -11.87
C ILE A 69 -10.33 4.90 -10.72
N THR A 70 -11.43 5.64 -10.75
CA THR A 70 -11.79 6.61 -9.70
C THR A 70 -13.10 6.20 -9.06
N ILE A 71 -13.10 6.02 -7.75
CA ILE A 71 -14.30 5.90 -6.93
C ILE A 71 -14.56 7.28 -6.33
N THR A 72 -15.75 7.82 -6.49
CA THR A 72 -16.17 9.09 -5.88
C THR A 72 -17.39 8.85 -5.01
N SER A 73 -17.30 9.17 -3.74
CA SER A 73 -18.43 9.15 -2.79
C SER A 73 -18.78 10.58 -2.38
N GLN A 74 -20.07 10.91 -2.39
CA GLN A 74 -20.53 12.27 -2.12
C GLN A 74 -20.08 12.77 -0.74
N ASP A 75 -20.24 11.97 0.31
CA ASP A 75 -19.96 12.35 1.71
C ASP A 75 -18.68 11.68 2.27
N GLY A 76 -17.93 11.00 1.42
CA GLY A 76 -16.74 10.24 1.79
C GLY A 76 -15.51 10.62 1.00
N LEU A 77 -14.81 9.60 0.54
CA LEU A 77 -13.54 9.73 -0.18
C LEU A 77 -13.76 9.72 -1.70
N LYS A 78 -12.83 10.39 -2.39
CA LYS A 78 -12.53 10.17 -3.79
C LYS A 78 -11.20 9.44 -3.86
N ILE A 79 -11.19 8.23 -4.42
CA ILE A 79 -10.02 7.34 -4.46
C ILE A 79 -9.66 7.08 -5.93
N ALA A 80 -8.43 7.35 -6.32
CA ALA A 80 -7.92 7.08 -7.65
C ALA A 80 -6.82 6.02 -7.59
N LEU A 81 -6.92 4.99 -8.44
CA LEU A 81 -5.94 3.91 -8.57
C LEU A 81 -5.65 3.61 -10.04
N SER A 82 -4.47 3.02 -10.32
CA SER A 82 -4.07 2.67 -11.69
C SER A 82 -3.93 1.17 -11.90
N PRO A 83 -4.83 0.53 -12.66
CA PRO A 83 -4.69 -0.89 -13.00
C PRO A 83 -3.52 -1.19 -13.93
N THR A 84 -3.03 -0.22 -14.69
CA THR A 84 -1.82 -0.36 -15.52
C THR A 84 -0.53 -0.27 -14.72
N ARG A 85 -0.58 0.25 -13.48
CA ARG A 85 0.56 0.41 -12.59
C ARG A 85 0.31 -0.33 -11.27
N GLY A 86 0.38 -1.67 -11.28
CA GLY A 86 0.35 -2.48 -10.08
C GLY A 86 -0.90 -2.33 -9.19
N MET A 87 -2.01 -1.85 -9.71
CA MET A 87 -3.18 -1.47 -8.89
C MET A 87 -2.83 -0.46 -7.79
N ASN A 88 -1.81 0.37 -8.00
CA ASN A 88 -1.35 1.35 -7.03
C ASN A 88 -2.35 2.48 -6.84
N LEU A 89 -2.36 3.06 -5.65
CA LEU A 89 -3.19 4.23 -5.33
C LEU A 89 -2.46 5.51 -5.75
N LEU A 90 -3.07 6.29 -6.62
CA LEU A 90 -2.48 7.53 -7.11
C LEU A 90 -2.66 8.66 -6.09
N HIS A 91 -3.89 8.87 -5.65
CA HIS A 91 -4.25 9.84 -4.60
C HIS A 91 -5.62 9.51 -4.02
N VAL A 92 -5.85 10.00 -2.81
CA VAL A 92 -7.16 9.99 -2.15
C VAL A 92 -7.47 11.39 -1.67
N THR A 93 -8.72 11.83 -1.81
CA THR A 93 -9.17 13.12 -1.27
C THR A 93 -10.46 12.95 -0.50
N GLY A 94 -10.62 13.68 0.58
CA GLY A 94 -11.84 13.74 1.39
C GLY A 94 -11.80 14.96 2.31
N LYS A 95 -12.95 15.58 2.60
CA LYS A 95 -13.03 16.74 3.49
C LYS A 95 -12.01 17.86 3.15
N ASN A 96 -11.74 18.07 1.87
CA ASN A 96 -10.74 19.02 1.35
C ASN A 96 -9.27 18.69 1.76
N ILE A 97 -8.98 17.47 2.18
CA ILE A 97 -7.64 16.99 2.49
C ILE A 97 -7.24 15.99 1.40
N ARG A 98 -6.04 16.15 0.85
CA ARG A 98 -5.43 15.21 -0.10
C ARG A 98 -4.47 14.30 0.63
N LEU A 99 -4.56 13.00 0.37
CA LEU A 99 -3.55 12.00 0.65
C LEU A 99 -2.80 11.70 -0.65
N GLY A 100 -1.49 11.83 -0.61
CA GLY A 100 -0.59 11.76 -1.77
C GLY A 100 0.40 12.89 -1.72
N TRP A 101 1.11 13.16 -2.80
CA TRP A 101 2.18 14.15 -2.88
C TRP A 101 2.33 14.70 -4.30
N ASP A 102 3.10 15.78 -4.45
CA ASP A 102 3.40 16.38 -5.74
C ASP A 102 4.77 15.91 -6.21
N SER A 103 4.76 14.85 -7.02
CA SER A 103 5.95 14.32 -7.65
C SER A 103 6.38 15.20 -8.83
N PRO A 104 7.70 15.32 -9.10
CA PRO A 104 8.18 15.83 -10.38
C PRO A 104 7.70 15.02 -11.60
N VAL A 105 7.25 13.77 -11.37
CA VAL A 105 6.60 12.92 -12.37
C VAL A 105 5.10 13.19 -12.30
N ASP A 106 4.58 14.04 -13.16
CA ASP A 106 3.18 14.51 -13.14
C ASP A 106 2.22 13.64 -13.97
N GLU A 107 2.75 12.79 -14.86
CA GLU A 107 1.97 11.85 -15.67
C GLU A 107 1.78 10.51 -14.96
N VAL A 108 0.65 9.84 -15.17
CA VAL A 108 0.47 8.43 -14.81
C VAL A 108 1.19 7.57 -15.84
N VAL A 109 2.51 7.46 -15.69
CA VAL A 109 3.41 6.89 -16.69
C VAL A 109 3.04 5.45 -17.01
N ASN A 110 2.89 5.14 -18.30
CA ASN A 110 2.66 3.76 -18.74
C ASN A 110 3.94 2.93 -18.55
N PRO A 111 3.88 1.77 -17.88
CA PRO A 111 5.05 0.92 -17.66
C PRO A 111 5.81 0.52 -18.92
N ASN A 112 5.15 0.51 -20.07
CA ASN A 112 5.79 0.23 -21.37
C ASN A 112 6.86 1.27 -21.76
N THR A 113 6.86 2.44 -21.10
CA THR A 113 7.85 3.50 -21.35
C THR A 113 8.95 3.54 -20.28
N ILE A 114 8.91 2.62 -19.30
CA ILE A 114 9.86 2.55 -18.18
C ILE A 114 10.82 1.38 -18.40
N ASN A 115 12.12 1.66 -18.39
CA ASN A 115 13.14 0.64 -18.26
C ASN A 115 13.63 0.59 -16.81
N LEU A 116 13.20 -0.43 -16.06
CA LEU A 116 13.56 -0.57 -14.65
C LEU A 116 15.07 -0.69 -14.40
N GLU A 117 15.84 -1.16 -15.39
CA GLU A 117 17.30 -1.31 -15.28
C GLU A 117 18.04 0.01 -15.59
N SER A 118 17.37 1.05 -16.10
CA SER A 118 17.99 2.34 -16.35
C SER A 118 18.61 2.91 -15.09
N ARG A 119 19.65 3.76 -15.24
CA ARG A 119 20.35 4.40 -14.12
C ARG A 119 20.85 3.40 -13.07
N ASN A 120 21.41 2.27 -13.50
CA ASN A 120 21.89 1.18 -12.62
C ASN A 120 20.79 0.59 -11.72
N GLY A 121 19.60 0.36 -12.28
CA GLY A 121 18.47 -0.24 -11.58
C GLY A 121 17.53 0.75 -10.90
N LEU A 122 17.68 2.06 -11.14
CA LEU A 122 16.83 3.11 -10.56
C LEU A 122 15.68 3.53 -11.47
N GLY A 123 15.41 2.80 -12.56
CA GLY A 123 14.35 3.16 -13.51
C GLY A 123 12.94 3.21 -12.92
N TRP A 124 12.71 2.57 -11.79
CA TRP A 124 11.47 2.66 -11.03
C TRP A 124 11.08 4.11 -10.69
N LEU A 125 12.07 4.99 -10.43
CA LEU A 125 11.87 6.41 -10.12
C LEU A 125 11.25 7.19 -11.28
N GLU A 126 11.35 6.70 -12.52
CA GLU A 126 10.82 7.39 -13.70
C GLU A 126 9.28 7.39 -13.76
N GLY A 127 8.63 6.56 -12.95
CA GLY A 127 7.17 6.52 -12.82
C GLY A 127 6.63 6.89 -11.43
N PHE A 128 7.51 7.18 -10.47
CA PHE A 128 7.14 7.30 -9.07
C PHE A 128 6.35 8.56 -8.75
N ASN A 129 5.06 8.42 -8.50
CA ASN A 129 4.14 9.51 -8.13
C ASN A 129 2.91 9.06 -7.32
N GLU A 130 2.85 7.80 -6.92
CA GLU A 130 1.69 7.24 -6.25
C GLU A 130 1.63 7.63 -4.76
N MET A 131 0.41 7.74 -4.24
CA MET A 131 0.17 7.79 -2.80
C MET A 131 0.60 6.47 -2.13
N MET A 132 0.32 5.33 -2.76
CA MET A 132 0.79 4.04 -2.30
C MET A 132 1.17 3.17 -3.49
N VAL A 133 2.41 2.71 -3.49
CA VAL A 133 2.95 1.78 -4.48
C VAL A 133 3.38 0.48 -3.82
N ARG A 134 3.03 -0.66 -4.44
CA ARG A 134 3.51 -1.97 -4.02
C ARG A 134 4.93 -2.18 -4.52
N CYS A 135 5.86 -2.35 -3.59
CA CYS A 135 7.22 -2.76 -3.87
C CYS A 135 7.33 -4.27 -3.66
N GLY A 136 7.76 -5.00 -4.64
CA GLY A 136 7.80 -6.48 -4.60
C GLY A 136 7.60 -7.07 -6.00
N PHE A 137 7.16 -8.32 -6.13
CA PHE A 137 6.90 -9.32 -5.07
C PHE A 137 8.08 -10.27 -4.89
N GLU A 138 8.87 -10.53 -5.96
CA GLU A 138 10.05 -11.40 -5.87
C GLU A 138 11.17 -10.76 -5.04
N TRP A 139 11.34 -9.45 -5.16
CA TRP A 139 12.26 -8.65 -4.34
C TRP A 139 11.75 -7.22 -4.18
N THR A 140 12.32 -6.51 -3.20
CA THR A 140 12.13 -5.08 -3.00
C THR A 140 13.42 -4.45 -2.47
N GLY A 141 13.42 -3.15 -2.23
CA GLY A 141 14.56 -2.41 -1.66
C GLY A 141 15.50 -1.84 -2.70
N HIS A 142 16.69 -1.44 -2.25
CA HIS A 142 17.69 -0.80 -3.08
C HIS A 142 18.26 -1.74 -4.17
N PRO A 143 18.67 -1.21 -5.33
CA PRO A 143 19.21 -2.04 -6.42
C PRO A 143 20.53 -2.68 -6.03
N VAL A 144 20.76 -3.88 -6.56
CA VAL A 144 22.04 -4.59 -6.41
C VAL A 144 22.26 -5.53 -7.60
N VAL A 145 23.51 -5.69 -7.99
CA VAL A 145 23.92 -6.73 -8.95
C VAL A 145 24.42 -7.94 -8.17
N SER A 146 23.78 -9.08 -8.37
CA SER A 146 24.17 -10.34 -7.73
C SER A 146 23.95 -11.51 -8.68
N GLU A 147 24.91 -12.44 -8.74
CA GLU A 147 24.88 -13.63 -9.60
C GLU A 147 24.59 -13.32 -11.08
N GLY A 148 25.09 -12.18 -11.57
CA GLY A 148 24.89 -11.72 -12.96
C GLY A 148 23.49 -11.18 -13.26
N MET A 149 22.65 -10.99 -12.25
CA MET A 149 21.34 -10.39 -12.37
C MET A 149 21.29 -9.03 -11.65
N ILE A 150 20.67 -8.03 -12.28
CA ILE A 150 20.35 -6.77 -11.63
C ILE A 150 18.99 -6.88 -10.93
N TYR A 151 19.00 -6.72 -9.62
CA TYR A 151 17.80 -6.51 -8.81
C TYR A 151 17.52 -5.02 -8.78
N THR A 152 16.48 -4.61 -9.46
CA THR A 152 16.14 -3.19 -9.60
C THR A 152 15.47 -2.64 -8.35
N LEU A 153 15.49 -1.32 -8.17
CA LEU A 153 14.83 -0.63 -7.07
C LEU A 153 13.37 -1.10 -6.94
N HIS A 154 13.00 -1.54 -5.74
CA HIS A 154 11.64 -1.91 -5.33
C HIS A 154 10.93 -2.97 -6.17
N GLY A 155 11.64 -3.73 -7.01
CA GLY A 155 11.06 -4.84 -7.78
C GLY A 155 10.16 -4.39 -8.92
N ARG A 156 9.20 -5.23 -9.28
CA ARG A 156 8.39 -5.06 -10.50
C ARG A 156 6.92 -4.77 -10.23
N ALA A 157 6.39 -5.13 -9.06
CA ALA A 157 4.96 -5.10 -8.76
C ALA A 157 4.30 -3.76 -9.09
N GLY A 158 4.95 -2.63 -8.72
CA GLY A 158 4.46 -1.28 -8.98
C GLY A 158 4.35 -0.90 -10.46
N ASN A 159 5.03 -1.64 -11.34
CA ASN A 159 5.03 -1.41 -12.78
C ASN A 159 4.46 -2.60 -13.58
N THR A 160 3.73 -3.50 -12.93
CA THR A 160 3.08 -4.65 -13.57
C THR A 160 1.61 -4.32 -13.84
N PRO A 161 1.17 -4.28 -15.12
CA PRO A 161 -0.24 -4.13 -15.45
C PRO A 161 -1.07 -5.31 -14.95
N ALA A 162 -2.27 -5.05 -14.42
CA ALA A 162 -3.18 -6.09 -14.01
C ALA A 162 -3.73 -6.85 -15.23
N SER A 163 -3.58 -8.18 -15.23
CA SER A 163 -4.09 -9.07 -16.28
C SER A 163 -5.60 -9.31 -16.18
N LYS A 164 -6.18 -9.04 -15.02
CA LYS A 164 -7.63 -9.05 -14.78
C LYS A 164 -7.99 -7.91 -13.83
N VAL A 165 -9.08 -7.20 -14.15
CA VAL A 165 -9.61 -6.10 -13.34
C VAL A 165 -11.11 -6.26 -13.22
N VAL A 166 -11.59 -6.30 -11.98
CA VAL A 166 -12.99 -6.50 -11.66
C VAL A 166 -13.43 -5.46 -10.64
N VAL A 167 -14.60 -4.87 -10.88
CA VAL A 167 -15.30 -4.02 -9.92
C VAL A 167 -16.51 -4.78 -9.40
N GLU A 168 -16.66 -4.85 -8.10
CA GLU A 168 -17.79 -5.49 -7.42
C GLU A 168 -18.46 -4.47 -6.50
N VAL A 169 -19.80 -4.47 -6.48
CA VAL A 169 -20.59 -3.66 -5.56
C VAL A 169 -21.56 -4.58 -4.85
N SER A 170 -21.48 -4.67 -3.51
CA SER A 170 -22.38 -5.51 -2.71
C SER A 170 -23.83 -5.07 -2.89
N ASP A 171 -24.73 -6.02 -3.15
CA ASP A 171 -26.18 -5.77 -3.25
C ASP A 171 -26.82 -5.40 -1.90
N THR A 172 -26.14 -5.68 -0.80
CA THR A 172 -26.60 -5.40 0.55
C THR A 172 -25.82 -4.26 1.21
N ALA A 173 -26.51 -3.43 2.00
CA ALA A 173 -25.84 -2.41 2.80
C ALA A 173 -24.72 -3.02 3.68
N PRO A 174 -23.60 -2.35 3.82
CA PRO A 174 -23.29 -0.96 3.43
C PRO A 174 -22.83 -0.76 1.96
N HIS A 175 -23.17 -1.66 1.04
CA HIS A 175 -22.84 -1.59 -0.40
C HIS A 175 -21.34 -1.38 -0.66
N THR A 176 -20.53 -2.22 -0.04
CA THR A 176 -19.08 -2.15 -0.20
C THR A 176 -18.68 -2.25 -1.68
N ILE A 177 -17.84 -1.32 -2.09
CA ILE A 177 -17.18 -1.32 -3.40
C ILE A 177 -15.86 -2.04 -3.26
N THR A 178 -15.62 -3.05 -4.12
CA THR A 178 -14.35 -3.75 -4.20
C THR A 178 -13.80 -3.61 -5.63
N VAL A 179 -12.58 -3.08 -5.76
CA VAL A 179 -11.84 -3.07 -7.02
C VAL A 179 -10.70 -4.07 -6.90
N ARG A 180 -10.73 -5.11 -7.74
CA ARG A 180 -9.78 -6.22 -7.70
C ARG A 180 -8.93 -6.25 -8.95
N GLY A 181 -7.64 -6.55 -8.80
CA GLY A 181 -6.71 -6.74 -9.90
C GLY A 181 -5.84 -7.98 -9.70
N LEU A 182 -5.57 -8.70 -10.77
CA LEU A 182 -4.62 -9.82 -10.78
C LEU A 182 -3.30 -9.37 -11.37
N LEU A 183 -2.27 -9.33 -10.55
CA LEU A 183 -0.89 -9.09 -10.97
C LEU A 183 -0.17 -10.41 -11.14
N LYS A 184 0.52 -10.60 -12.27
CA LYS A 184 1.31 -11.79 -12.56
C LYS A 184 2.78 -11.41 -12.70
N GLU A 185 3.58 -11.84 -11.75
CA GLU A 185 5.04 -11.72 -11.82
C GLU A 185 5.62 -13.10 -12.18
N ASN A 186 5.60 -13.39 -13.48
CA ASN A 186 6.05 -14.67 -13.99
C ASN A 186 7.11 -14.49 -15.08
N SER A 187 8.09 -15.38 -15.05
CA SER A 187 9.21 -15.38 -15.99
C SER A 187 9.70 -16.81 -16.20
N PHE A 188 10.01 -17.17 -17.44
CA PHE A 188 10.45 -18.52 -17.77
C PHE A 188 11.66 -18.93 -16.93
N LYS A 189 11.53 -20.05 -16.21
CA LYS A 189 12.53 -20.61 -15.26
C LYS A 189 12.90 -19.71 -14.07
N LYS A 190 12.16 -18.64 -13.83
CA LYS A 190 12.40 -17.70 -12.70
C LYS A 190 11.17 -17.67 -11.78
N SER A 191 10.63 -16.51 -11.51
CA SER A 191 9.45 -16.34 -10.67
C SER A 191 8.17 -16.85 -11.36
N ASN A 192 7.21 -17.27 -10.55
CA ASN A 192 5.82 -17.50 -10.95
C ASN A 192 4.94 -17.18 -9.75
N LEU A 193 4.77 -15.89 -9.52
CA LEU A 193 3.98 -15.33 -8.42
C LEU A 193 2.73 -14.66 -8.98
N GLU A 194 1.60 -14.90 -8.35
CA GLU A 194 0.35 -14.22 -8.65
C GLU A 194 -0.16 -13.51 -7.41
N THR A 195 -0.61 -12.28 -7.58
CA THR A 195 -1.20 -11.49 -6.49
C THR A 195 -2.56 -10.97 -6.90
N TRP A 196 -3.59 -11.40 -6.18
CA TRP A 196 -4.85 -10.69 -6.19
C TRP A 196 -4.76 -9.49 -5.23
N THR A 197 -4.94 -8.31 -5.78
CA THR A 197 -4.95 -7.07 -5.02
C THR A 197 -6.37 -6.53 -4.96
N GLU A 198 -6.80 -6.05 -3.81
CA GLU A 198 -8.15 -5.54 -3.61
C GLU A 198 -8.09 -4.19 -2.89
N LEU A 199 -8.85 -3.23 -3.42
CA LEU A 199 -9.26 -2.04 -2.69
C LEU A 199 -10.72 -2.24 -2.26
N ARG A 200 -11.00 -2.17 -0.96
CA ARG A 200 -12.33 -2.25 -0.39
C ARG A 200 -12.73 -0.92 0.23
N TYR A 201 -13.86 -0.39 -0.17
CA TYR A 201 -14.35 0.90 0.28
C TYR A 201 -15.84 0.88 0.56
N VAL A 202 -16.24 1.39 1.71
CA VAL A 202 -17.65 1.64 2.05
C VAL A 202 -17.96 3.09 1.72
N PRO A 203 -18.86 3.38 0.76
CA PRO A 203 -19.22 4.76 0.42
C PRO A 203 -19.68 5.57 1.66
N GLY A 204 -19.18 6.79 1.79
CA GLY A 204 -19.41 7.66 2.96
C GLY A 204 -18.34 7.51 4.06
N SER A 205 -17.51 6.47 4.02
CA SER A 205 -16.41 6.29 4.99
C SER A 205 -15.23 7.23 4.71
N GLU A 206 -14.50 7.58 5.76
CA GLU A 206 -13.18 8.23 5.67
C GLU A 206 -12.02 7.21 5.70
N SER A 207 -12.33 5.92 5.57
CA SER A 207 -11.35 4.83 5.57
C SER A 207 -11.58 3.88 4.41
N PHE A 208 -10.50 3.23 3.96
CA PHE A 208 -10.53 2.14 2.99
C PHE A 208 -9.49 1.09 3.35
N THR A 209 -9.66 -0.12 2.82
CA THR A 209 -8.75 -1.24 3.07
C THR A 209 -8.11 -1.70 1.78
N VAL A 210 -6.81 -1.93 1.83
CA VAL A 210 -6.04 -2.66 0.81
C VAL A 210 -5.85 -4.08 1.33
N HIS A 211 -6.21 -5.07 0.51
CA HIS A 211 -6.08 -6.49 0.84
C HIS A 211 -5.45 -7.24 -0.33
N ASP A 212 -4.32 -7.86 -0.10
CA ASP A 212 -3.57 -8.57 -1.13
C ASP A 212 -3.39 -10.04 -0.74
N VAL A 213 -3.52 -10.93 -1.73
CA VAL A 213 -3.28 -12.37 -1.59
C VAL A 213 -2.20 -12.77 -2.59
N LEU A 214 -0.99 -13.00 -2.09
CA LEU A 214 0.16 -13.44 -2.88
C LEU A 214 0.26 -14.97 -2.87
N THR A 215 0.33 -15.58 -4.04
CA THR A 215 0.39 -17.04 -4.23
C THR A 215 1.61 -17.44 -5.04
N ASN A 216 2.35 -18.44 -4.59
CA ASN A 216 3.38 -19.10 -5.38
C ASN A 216 2.72 -20.13 -6.32
N LYS A 217 2.77 -19.89 -7.63
CA LYS A 217 2.24 -20.77 -8.69
C LYS A 217 3.32 -21.69 -9.27
N ALA A 218 4.57 -21.61 -8.80
CA ALA A 218 5.65 -22.51 -9.23
C ALA A 218 5.60 -23.84 -8.48
N ASP A 219 6.28 -24.86 -9.05
CA ASP A 219 6.48 -26.17 -8.41
C ASP A 219 7.65 -26.20 -7.40
N TYR A 220 8.28 -25.07 -7.17
CA TYR A 220 9.41 -24.89 -6.27
C TYR A 220 9.15 -23.74 -5.28
N PRO A 221 9.75 -23.78 -4.07
CA PRO A 221 9.70 -22.64 -3.15
C PRO A 221 10.20 -21.36 -3.82
N ARG A 222 9.52 -20.25 -3.56
CA ARG A 222 9.88 -18.93 -4.08
C ARG A 222 10.06 -17.93 -2.95
N ASP A 223 11.11 -17.14 -3.08
CA ASP A 223 11.30 -15.96 -2.23
C ASP A 223 10.20 -14.96 -2.52
N TYR A 224 9.80 -14.21 -1.49
CA TYR A 224 8.95 -13.04 -1.64
C TYR A 224 9.30 -11.95 -0.63
N GLN A 225 9.09 -10.73 -1.06
CA GLN A 225 9.20 -9.53 -0.26
C GLN A 225 8.09 -8.56 -0.66
N ILE A 226 7.60 -7.77 0.28
CA ILE A 226 6.68 -6.67 -0.01
C ILE A 226 6.90 -5.50 0.94
N ILE A 227 6.88 -4.30 0.38
CA ILE A 227 6.76 -3.03 1.10
C ILE A 227 5.59 -2.25 0.49
N TYR A 228 4.70 -1.76 1.34
CA TYR A 228 3.63 -0.83 0.96
C TYR A 228 4.14 0.60 1.12
N HIS A 229 4.79 1.11 0.09
CA HIS A 229 5.43 2.42 0.08
C HIS A 229 4.37 3.53 -0.01
N SER A 230 3.96 4.05 1.14
CA SER A 230 2.85 5.00 1.27
C SER A 230 3.36 6.43 1.45
N ASN A 231 3.05 7.31 0.51
CA ASN A 231 3.70 8.60 0.30
C ASN A 231 2.75 9.76 0.57
N PHE A 232 3.16 10.67 1.43
CA PHE A 232 2.35 11.81 1.85
C PHE A 232 3.17 13.11 1.79
N GLY A 233 2.61 14.10 1.11
CA GLY A 233 3.09 15.47 1.04
C GLY A 233 2.10 16.45 1.67
N THR A 234 2.08 17.68 1.17
CA THR A 234 1.10 18.68 1.56
C THR A 234 -0.33 18.22 1.23
N PRO A 235 -1.34 18.58 2.04
CA PRO A 235 -1.34 19.55 3.13
C PRO A 235 -1.07 18.95 4.53
N ILE A 236 -0.76 17.66 4.65
CA ILE A 236 -0.50 17.02 5.95
C ILE A 236 0.97 17.21 6.32
N LEU A 237 1.88 16.93 5.38
CA LEU A 237 3.29 17.17 5.56
C LEU A 237 3.58 18.68 5.46
N GLU A 238 4.10 19.24 6.53
CA GLU A 238 4.50 20.63 6.67
C GLU A 238 5.59 20.76 7.74
N GLU A 239 6.19 21.95 7.88
CA GLU A 239 7.11 22.19 8.99
C GLU A 239 6.41 22.03 10.34
N GLY A 240 6.94 21.14 11.19
CA GLY A 240 6.36 20.79 12.48
C GLY A 240 5.29 19.68 12.41
N ALA A 241 5.05 19.10 11.23
CA ALA A 241 4.29 17.84 11.13
C ALA A 241 5.00 16.72 11.91
N ARG A 242 4.23 15.72 12.35
CA ARG A 242 4.74 14.65 13.21
C ARG A 242 4.39 13.27 12.67
N PHE A 243 5.38 12.38 12.67
CA PHE A 243 5.17 10.95 12.56
C PHE A 243 4.84 10.37 13.93
N ILE A 244 3.83 9.51 14.01
CA ILE A 244 3.34 8.92 15.25
C ILE A 244 3.16 7.41 15.03
N ALA A 245 3.82 6.61 15.87
CA ALA A 245 3.67 5.16 15.89
C ALA A 245 4.11 4.61 17.27
N PRO A 246 3.66 3.43 17.68
CA PRO A 246 4.17 2.76 18.88
C PRO A 246 5.49 2.06 18.52
N VAL A 247 6.62 2.74 18.72
CA VAL A 247 7.94 2.30 18.27
C VAL A 247 8.68 1.55 19.37
N LYS A 248 9.06 0.31 19.08
CA LYS A 248 9.90 -0.53 19.94
C LYS A 248 11.38 -0.23 19.71
N ASP A 249 11.83 -0.40 18.48
CA ASP A 249 13.22 -0.17 18.09
C ASP A 249 13.26 0.72 16.84
N ILE A 250 14.22 1.64 16.79
CA ILE A 250 14.51 2.47 15.63
C ILE A 250 16.02 2.56 15.42
N SER A 251 16.45 2.44 14.17
CA SER A 251 17.83 2.66 13.73
C SER A 251 17.89 3.43 12.43
N PRO A 252 18.98 4.17 12.14
CA PRO A 252 19.18 4.80 10.84
C PRO A 252 19.43 3.72 9.79
N PHE A 253 18.99 3.97 8.56
CA PHE A 253 19.27 3.09 7.42
C PHE A 253 20.76 3.06 7.07
N ASN A 254 21.40 4.22 7.14
CA ASN A 254 22.81 4.45 6.84
C ASN A 254 23.42 5.50 7.76
N ASP A 255 24.71 5.76 7.62
CA ASP A 255 25.41 6.75 8.46
C ASP A 255 24.89 8.19 8.29
N HIS A 256 24.41 8.55 7.09
CA HIS A 256 23.81 9.88 6.85
C HIS A 256 22.56 10.08 7.71
N ALA A 257 21.67 9.10 7.79
CA ALA A 257 20.42 9.19 8.53
C ALA A 257 20.62 9.33 10.07
N LYS A 258 21.83 9.04 10.62
CA LYS A 258 22.13 9.25 12.06
C LYS A 258 21.88 10.67 12.50
N ALA A 259 22.16 11.66 11.64
CA ALA A 259 21.96 13.07 11.98
C ALA A 259 20.50 13.43 12.26
N GLY A 260 19.56 12.65 11.69
CA GLY A 260 18.12 12.81 11.91
C GLY A 260 17.56 12.03 13.10
N LEU A 261 18.36 11.18 13.77
CA LEU A 261 17.85 10.24 14.79
C LEU A 261 17.28 10.95 16.03
N ALA A 262 17.78 12.12 16.38
CA ALA A 262 17.23 12.89 17.51
C ALA A 262 15.87 13.54 17.19
N THR A 263 15.53 13.70 15.91
CA THR A 263 14.33 14.40 15.42
C THR A 263 13.53 13.56 14.44
N TRP A 264 13.65 12.24 14.51
CA TRP A 264 13.03 11.33 13.56
C TRP A 264 11.50 11.49 13.45
N GLN A 265 10.85 11.89 14.56
CA GLN A 265 9.40 12.05 14.66
C GLN A 265 8.87 13.35 14.06
N THR A 266 9.72 14.35 13.83
CA THR A 266 9.28 15.68 13.38
C THR A 266 9.84 16.03 12.00
N TYR A 267 9.11 16.83 11.26
CA TYR A 267 9.50 17.22 9.90
C TYR A 267 9.92 18.68 9.83
N LYS A 268 10.91 18.93 8.98
CA LYS A 268 11.27 20.28 8.52
C LYS A 268 10.33 20.70 7.40
N GLY A 269 10.23 22.00 7.16
CA GLY A 269 9.66 22.53 5.92
C GLY A 269 10.53 22.20 4.71
N PRO A 270 10.09 22.57 3.48
CA PRO A 270 10.87 22.37 2.27
C PRO A 270 12.28 22.98 2.42
N THR A 271 13.30 22.16 2.27
CA THR A 271 14.70 22.50 2.53
C THR A 271 15.55 22.17 1.32
N LYS A 272 16.11 23.18 0.66
CA LYS A 272 16.97 22.98 -0.51
C LYS A 272 18.18 22.12 -0.18
N ASP A 273 18.51 21.21 -1.09
CA ASP A 273 19.63 20.27 -0.99
C ASP A 273 19.48 19.30 0.21
N PHE A 274 18.24 19.03 0.66
CA PHE A 274 18.00 18.01 1.66
C PHE A 274 18.25 16.62 1.03
N ASP A 275 19.18 15.88 1.62
CA ASP A 275 19.37 14.47 1.29
C ASP A 275 18.44 13.60 2.15
N GLU A 276 17.89 12.55 1.55
CA GLU A 276 16.90 11.70 2.19
C GLU A 276 17.42 11.01 3.47
N MET A 277 16.57 10.89 4.47
CA MET A 277 16.87 10.15 5.69
C MET A 277 15.86 9.01 5.87
N VAL A 278 16.37 7.80 6.01
CA VAL A 278 15.56 6.61 6.15
C VAL A 278 15.81 5.96 7.51
N PHE A 279 14.74 5.53 8.17
CA PHE A 279 14.79 4.86 9.47
C PHE A 279 14.10 3.51 9.42
N ASN A 280 14.75 2.52 9.99
CA ASN A 280 14.21 1.17 10.19
C ASN A 280 13.51 1.10 11.55
N ILE A 281 12.27 0.70 11.55
CA ILE A 281 11.42 0.66 12.75
C ILE A 281 10.86 -0.73 12.97
N THR A 282 10.93 -1.22 14.20
CA THR A 282 10.13 -2.33 14.69
C THR A 282 9.04 -1.76 15.60
N PRO A 283 7.75 -1.91 15.25
CA PRO A 283 6.67 -1.37 16.08
C PRO A 283 6.34 -2.29 17.28
N TYR A 284 5.77 -1.71 18.34
CA TYR A 284 4.96 -2.45 19.31
C TYR A 284 3.60 -2.77 18.71
N THR A 285 2.93 -3.77 19.26
CA THR A 285 1.63 -4.26 18.82
C THR A 285 0.67 -4.41 19.99
N ASP A 286 -0.62 -4.44 19.69
CA ASP A 286 -1.61 -4.93 20.65
C ASP A 286 -1.55 -6.47 20.81
N ALA A 287 -2.42 -7.01 21.67
CA ALA A 287 -2.46 -8.46 21.96
C ALA A 287 -2.84 -9.32 20.73
N GLN A 288 -3.37 -8.74 19.68
CA GLN A 288 -3.73 -9.39 18.42
C GLN A 288 -2.67 -9.20 17.32
N GLY A 289 -1.51 -8.60 17.63
CA GLY A 289 -0.45 -8.31 16.67
C GLY A 289 -0.75 -7.11 15.77
N LYS A 290 -1.78 -6.31 16.07
CA LYS A 290 -2.13 -5.13 15.29
C LYS A 290 -1.37 -3.90 15.77
N THR A 291 -1.03 -3.04 14.82
CA THR A 291 -0.35 -1.77 15.06
C THR A 291 -0.83 -0.70 14.09
N LEU A 292 -0.34 0.51 14.25
CA LEU A 292 -0.59 1.60 13.29
C LEU A 292 0.55 2.61 13.29
N ALA A 293 0.66 3.34 12.19
CA ALA A 293 1.49 4.53 12.06
C ALA A 293 0.65 5.68 11.49
N ALA A 294 1.00 6.91 11.82
CA ALA A 294 0.28 8.08 11.34
C ALA A 294 1.22 9.25 11.04
N LEU A 295 0.82 10.05 10.07
CA LEU A 295 1.34 11.40 9.84
C LEU A 295 0.26 12.40 10.27
N VAL A 296 0.64 13.37 11.08
CA VAL A 296 -0.25 14.42 11.59
C VAL A 296 0.37 15.78 11.32
N ASN A 297 -0.41 16.73 10.86
CA ASN A 297 0.04 18.09 10.64
C ASN A 297 0.40 18.81 11.96
N LYS A 298 1.06 19.97 11.86
CA LYS A 298 1.50 20.75 13.02
C LYS A 298 0.36 21.15 13.96
N ALA A 299 -0.77 21.54 13.39
CA ALA A 299 -1.93 21.96 14.18
C ALA A 299 -2.64 20.79 14.90
N GLY A 300 -2.41 19.54 14.48
CA GLY A 300 -3.05 18.36 15.06
C GLY A 300 -4.54 18.26 14.72
N ASP A 301 -4.96 18.79 13.58
CA ASP A 301 -6.35 18.80 13.12
C ASP A 301 -6.60 18.02 11.82
N LYS A 302 -5.53 17.54 11.19
CA LYS A 302 -5.58 16.68 10.01
C LYS A 302 -4.42 15.70 9.97
N GLY A 303 -4.64 14.56 9.33
CA GLY A 303 -3.61 13.54 9.20
C GLY A 303 -4.08 12.34 8.37
N VAL A 304 -3.25 11.32 8.38
CA VAL A 304 -3.53 9.99 7.83
C VAL A 304 -2.99 8.94 8.78
N SER A 305 -3.70 7.83 8.94
CA SER A 305 -3.19 6.66 9.65
C SER A 305 -3.23 5.41 8.76
N ILE A 306 -2.27 4.52 8.99
CA ILE A 306 -2.16 3.20 8.35
C ILE A 306 -2.14 2.17 9.47
N ALA A 307 -3.19 1.34 9.56
CA ALA A 307 -3.25 0.22 10.49
C ALA A 307 -2.91 -1.07 9.76
N PHE A 308 -2.13 -1.96 10.37
CA PHE A 308 -1.67 -3.21 9.77
C PHE A 308 -1.40 -4.29 10.83
N ASP A 309 -1.20 -5.53 10.36
CA ASP A 309 -0.92 -6.71 11.18
C ASP A 309 0.58 -7.06 11.08
N THR A 310 1.28 -7.07 12.20
CA THR A 310 2.71 -7.38 12.24
C THR A 310 3.03 -8.87 12.04
N HIS A 311 2.05 -9.77 12.13
CA HIS A 311 2.25 -11.15 11.69
C HIS A 311 2.46 -11.22 10.18
N GLN A 312 1.91 -10.26 9.43
CA GLN A 312 2.02 -10.15 7.98
C GLN A 312 3.15 -9.19 7.59
N LEU A 313 3.20 -8.01 8.22
CA LEU A 313 4.10 -6.90 7.93
C LEU A 313 4.84 -6.50 9.22
N PRO A 314 5.88 -7.25 9.63
CA PRO A 314 6.51 -7.08 10.93
C PRO A 314 7.35 -5.81 11.08
N LEU A 315 7.67 -5.15 9.98
CA LEU A 315 8.64 -4.05 9.92
C LEU A 315 7.99 -2.81 9.30
N LEU A 316 8.58 -1.66 9.63
CA LEU A 316 8.14 -0.36 9.13
C LEU A 316 9.37 0.45 8.75
N THR A 317 9.39 0.97 7.53
CA THR A 317 10.38 1.95 7.09
C THR A 317 9.76 3.34 7.14
N LEU A 318 10.48 4.31 7.69
CA LEU A 318 10.15 5.72 7.64
C LEU A 318 11.15 6.42 6.72
N TRP A 319 10.70 6.83 5.56
CA TRP A 319 11.47 7.61 4.60
C TRP A 319 11.10 9.09 4.68
N LYS A 320 12.09 9.96 4.81
CA LYS A 320 11.90 11.41 4.90
C LYS A 320 12.67 12.08 3.77
N ASN A 321 11.94 12.75 2.86
CA ASN A 321 12.51 13.55 1.81
C ASN A 321 11.88 14.96 1.86
N THR A 322 12.45 15.83 2.70
CA THR A 322 11.97 17.20 2.87
C THR A 322 12.74 18.19 2.00
N ASP A 323 13.10 17.80 0.77
CA ASP A 323 13.66 18.71 -0.24
C ASP A 323 12.61 19.75 -0.67
N THR A 324 12.90 20.57 -1.64
CA THR A 324 11.95 21.58 -2.12
C THR A 324 10.70 20.94 -2.72
N GLU A 325 9.59 21.67 -2.75
CA GLU A 325 8.33 21.18 -3.34
C GLU A 325 8.51 20.70 -4.79
N LYS A 326 9.33 21.38 -5.58
CA LYS A 326 9.61 21.00 -6.98
C LYS A 326 10.44 19.72 -7.12
N GLN A 327 11.18 19.35 -6.08
CA GLN A 327 11.96 18.11 -6.05
C GLN A 327 11.19 16.95 -5.38
N GLY A 328 9.98 17.23 -4.92
CA GLY A 328 9.13 16.26 -4.27
C GLY A 328 9.27 16.30 -2.75
N TYR A 329 8.58 17.27 -2.12
CA TYR A 329 8.45 17.35 -0.65
C TYR A 329 7.51 16.26 -0.15
N VAL A 330 8.07 15.17 0.41
CA VAL A 330 7.32 13.94 0.68
C VAL A 330 7.93 13.14 1.85
N THR A 331 7.10 12.33 2.49
CA THR A 331 7.53 11.28 3.42
C THR A 331 6.87 9.95 3.07
N GLY A 332 7.60 8.84 3.22
CA GLY A 332 7.10 7.47 3.11
C GLY A 332 6.85 6.85 4.48
N ILE A 333 5.71 6.21 4.66
CA ILE A 333 5.36 5.35 5.79
C ILE A 333 5.10 3.96 5.21
N GLU A 334 5.98 3.01 5.50
CA GLU A 334 6.14 1.84 4.65
C GLU A 334 6.12 0.53 5.44
N PRO A 335 4.94 0.00 5.82
CA PRO A 335 4.83 -1.34 6.36
C PRO A 335 5.34 -2.39 5.37
N GLY A 336 6.16 -3.34 5.84
CA GLY A 336 6.76 -4.34 4.97
C GLY A 336 7.14 -5.64 5.66
N THR A 337 7.48 -6.64 4.85
CA THR A 337 8.07 -7.91 5.30
C THR A 337 9.54 -7.78 5.63
N ASN A 338 10.19 -6.74 5.13
CA ASN A 338 11.61 -6.44 5.19
C ASN A 338 11.83 -4.92 5.19
N TYR A 339 13.05 -4.48 5.40
CA TYR A 339 13.45 -3.08 5.18
C TYR A 339 13.87 -2.87 3.72
N ALA A 340 14.17 -1.62 3.36
CA ALA A 340 14.50 -1.25 1.98
C ALA A 340 15.97 -1.52 1.58
N TYR A 341 16.71 -2.38 2.29
CA TYR A 341 18.05 -2.78 1.88
C TYR A 341 18.04 -3.64 0.62
N PRO A 342 19.17 -3.75 -0.10
CA PRO A 342 19.33 -4.72 -1.19
C PRO A 342 18.92 -6.14 -0.77
N VAL A 343 18.32 -6.88 -1.69
CA VAL A 343 17.83 -8.26 -1.43
C VAL A 343 18.90 -9.19 -0.88
N THR A 344 20.16 -9.00 -1.25
CA THR A 344 21.31 -9.77 -0.73
C THR A 344 21.44 -9.59 0.78
N ILE A 345 21.38 -8.35 1.25
CA ILE A 345 21.42 -8.01 2.69
C ILE A 345 20.18 -8.55 3.40
N GLU A 346 18.99 -8.40 2.80
CA GLU A 346 17.77 -8.92 3.39
C GLU A 346 17.78 -10.45 3.53
N ARG A 347 18.42 -11.17 2.57
CA ARG A 347 18.66 -12.62 2.68
C ARG A 347 19.60 -12.96 3.82
N GLU A 348 20.74 -12.29 3.92
CA GLU A 348 21.73 -12.48 4.98
C GLU A 348 21.12 -12.25 6.37
N GLN A 349 20.24 -11.28 6.49
CA GLN A 349 19.53 -10.94 7.73
C GLN A 349 18.31 -11.82 7.99
N GLY A 350 18.00 -12.79 7.14
CA GLY A 350 16.86 -13.72 7.29
C GLY A 350 15.49 -13.07 7.13
N ARG A 351 15.39 -11.89 6.50
CA ARG A 351 14.14 -11.17 6.31
C ARG A 351 13.43 -11.49 5.00
N VAL A 352 14.07 -12.18 4.07
CA VAL A 352 13.39 -12.68 2.86
C VAL A 352 12.55 -13.91 3.22
N LYS A 353 11.27 -13.84 2.92
CA LYS A 353 10.31 -14.91 3.21
C LYS A 353 10.19 -15.87 2.02
N LYS A 354 9.65 -17.08 2.28
CA LYS A 354 9.43 -18.09 1.24
C LYS A 354 8.00 -18.60 1.26
N LEU A 355 7.43 -18.81 0.08
CA LEU A 355 6.20 -19.57 -0.15
C LEU A 355 6.51 -20.91 -0.78
N GLN A 356 5.95 -21.98 -0.20
CA GLN A 356 5.99 -23.32 -0.80
C GLN A 356 5.11 -23.37 -2.06
N PRO A 357 5.27 -24.37 -2.93
CA PRO A 357 4.38 -24.56 -4.08
C PRO A 357 2.91 -24.54 -3.70
N GLY A 358 2.13 -23.70 -4.38
CA GLY A 358 0.70 -23.52 -4.12
C GLY A 358 0.33 -22.76 -2.84
N GLN A 359 1.30 -22.40 -2.02
CA GLN A 359 1.07 -21.63 -0.79
C GLN A 359 0.73 -20.17 -1.10
N SER A 360 -0.18 -19.62 -0.30
CA SER A 360 -0.53 -18.19 -0.32
C SER A 360 -0.23 -17.53 1.02
N THR A 361 -0.01 -16.23 0.97
CA THR A 361 0.03 -15.34 2.14
C THR A 361 -0.83 -14.12 1.86
N THR A 362 -1.32 -13.48 2.93
CA THR A 362 -2.20 -12.31 2.83
C THR A 362 -1.59 -11.11 3.51
N PHE A 363 -1.95 -9.93 3.02
CA PHE A 363 -1.57 -8.64 3.60
C PHE A 363 -2.80 -7.75 3.64
N GLU A 364 -2.98 -7.05 4.76
CA GLU A 364 -4.09 -6.12 4.92
C GLU A 364 -3.65 -4.85 5.61
N LEU A 365 -4.00 -3.71 4.99
CA LEU A 365 -3.75 -2.38 5.51
C LEU A 365 -5.04 -1.57 5.46
N THR A 366 -5.35 -0.87 6.55
CA THR A 366 -6.45 0.09 6.57
C THR A 366 -5.90 1.50 6.65
N TYR A 367 -6.24 2.30 5.64
CA TYR A 367 -5.93 3.73 5.58
C TYR A 367 -7.13 4.53 6.10
N SER A 368 -6.87 5.49 6.95
CA SER A 368 -7.91 6.40 7.45
C SER A 368 -7.48 7.85 7.31
N LEU A 369 -8.33 8.65 6.69
CA LEU A 369 -8.20 10.09 6.68
C LEU A 369 -8.58 10.62 8.07
N LEU A 370 -7.72 11.39 8.70
CA LEU A 370 -7.99 12.07 9.96
C LEU A 370 -8.38 13.51 9.63
N SER A 371 -9.67 13.78 9.60
CA SER A 371 -10.21 15.05 9.09
C SER A 371 -10.56 16.06 10.19
N SER A 372 -10.23 15.76 11.45
CA SER A 372 -10.50 16.61 12.61
C SER A 372 -9.51 16.38 13.74
N ALA A 373 -9.40 17.35 14.66
CA ALA A 373 -8.60 17.23 15.88
C ALA A 373 -9.04 16.04 16.75
N ASP A 374 -10.34 15.73 16.82
CA ASP A 374 -10.85 14.56 17.53
C ASP A 374 -10.36 13.25 16.91
N ALA A 375 -10.36 13.12 15.58
CA ALA A 375 -9.85 11.95 14.89
C ALA A 375 -8.33 11.77 15.10
N VAL A 376 -7.57 12.86 15.09
CA VAL A 376 -6.14 12.88 15.41
C VAL A 376 -5.92 12.42 16.84
N GLN A 377 -6.61 13.02 17.81
CA GLN A 377 -6.46 12.70 19.23
C GLN A 377 -6.81 11.22 19.53
N LYS A 378 -7.85 10.67 18.93
CA LYS A 378 -8.20 9.24 19.04
C LYS A 378 -7.07 8.34 18.51
N THR A 379 -6.47 8.74 17.39
CA THR A 379 -5.34 8.01 16.80
C THR A 379 -4.12 8.07 17.72
N GLU A 380 -3.76 9.24 18.24
CA GLU A 380 -2.67 9.40 19.24
C GLU A 380 -2.91 8.57 20.50
N GLN A 381 -4.15 8.54 20.99
CA GLN A 381 -4.50 7.74 22.16
C GLN A 381 -4.36 6.24 21.88
N LYS A 382 -4.73 5.78 20.69
CA LYS A 382 -4.53 4.38 20.28
C LYS A 382 -3.05 4.01 20.21
N VAL A 383 -2.21 4.89 19.64
CA VAL A 383 -0.76 4.72 19.64
C VAL A 383 -0.21 4.63 21.07
N LYS A 384 -0.61 5.54 21.95
CA LYS A 384 -0.21 5.53 23.38
C LYS A 384 -0.65 4.24 24.08
N THR A 385 -1.85 3.75 23.81
CA THR A 385 -2.37 2.50 24.39
C THR A 385 -1.53 1.30 23.98
N ILE A 386 -1.11 1.21 22.69
CA ILE A 386 -0.24 0.14 22.19
C ILE A 386 1.18 0.28 22.76
N GLN A 387 1.71 1.50 22.80
CA GLN A 387 3.04 1.77 23.37
C GLN A 387 3.09 1.41 24.87
N GLY A 388 2.02 1.73 25.61
CA GLY A 388 1.98 1.59 27.07
C GLY A 388 3.12 2.37 27.73
N ASP A 389 3.72 1.76 28.77
CA ASP A 389 4.89 2.30 29.48
C ASP A 389 6.23 1.91 28.85
N ASN A 390 6.19 1.23 27.71
CA ASN A 390 7.39 0.75 27.03
C ASN A 390 8.16 1.91 26.39
N LYS A 391 9.49 1.85 26.50
CA LYS A 391 10.39 2.85 25.92
C LYS A 391 10.82 2.43 24.52
N THR A 392 11.02 3.41 23.66
CA THR A 392 11.66 3.22 22.35
C THR A 392 13.17 3.06 22.54
N THR A 393 13.74 2.02 21.95
CA THR A 393 15.20 1.83 21.86
C THR A 393 15.71 2.54 20.63
N LEU A 394 16.61 3.50 20.82
CA LEU A 394 17.32 4.16 19.71
C LEU A 394 18.68 3.50 19.52
N THR A 395 18.91 2.95 18.34
CA THR A 395 20.19 2.35 17.94
C THR A 395 20.88 3.28 16.94
N GLU A 396 22.09 3.73 17.24
CA GLU A 396 22.83 4.66 16.37
C GLU A 396 23.50 3.99 15.16
N LYS A 397 23.64 2.68 15.19
CA LYS A 397 24.27 1.93 14.10
C LYS A 397 23.22 1.46 13.10
N PRO A 398 23.46 1.58 11.79
CA PRO A 398 22.69 0.89 10.78
C PRO A 398 22.62 -0.62 11.04
N ILE A 399 21.50 -1.24 10.69
CA ILE A 399 21.31 -2.70 10.84
C ILE A 399 22.22 -3.46 9.85
N ALA A 400 22.43 -2.90 8.67
CA ALA A 400 23.34 -3.42 7.68
C ALA A 400 24.59 -2.53 7.61
N ILE A 401 25.75 -3.13 7.56
CA ILE A 401 27.02 -2.46 7.28
C ILE A 401 27.34 -2.81 5.82
N GLU A 402 27.58 -1.80 5.00
CA GLU A 402 28.15 -1.97 3.66
C GLU A 402 29.53 -2.61 3.73
#